data_4547ca91ec4274b4e0cf419c5321e549
#
_entry.id   4547ca91ec4274b4e0cf419c5321e549
#
_cell.length_a   1.000
_cell.length_b   1.000
_cell.length_c   1.000
_cell.angle_alpha   90.00
_cell.angle_beta   90.00
_cell.angle_gamma   90.00
#
_symmetry.space_group_name_H-M   'P 1'
#
loop_
_entity.id
_entity.type
_entity.pdbx_description
1 polymer ?
#
loop_
_entity_poly.entity_id
_entity_poly.type
_entity_poly.pdbx_seq_one_letter_code
_entity_poly.pdbx_strand_id
1 'polypeptide(L)'
;MEHTQICGNNIKVLQIGGYKMFNKIKEKYHLSDAEAILIKKGILFNTLSNISKMLPVGICAYVLSQMYSIITNKNYSVELPILMYLGVSATAILLMILLSYIEYTKTFIDIYQESANRRISISEFLRKLPLSFFAKRDISDLTTVVMTDTSGIEHALAHVIPQCYGTVLSTVVIFLSMLIFNFKMAMSLFWVIPIAFAVVLLSRKLQKSYSEKFKSEKLASSDQIQTTLEMIKEIKSFSLEEKQKKSIKVQLDAFEKKQRESELFSATILASAQMVLKLGIATVILVGAYLLLHGEIDLFTYIIFLFSAGLIYDPIHALMNSLTEIFSTDVLVKRMDDIKKEHINVEPFSAKTDDMSIKFDNVTFGYDDEDVLKNVTFTVKSGSKTALVGSSGSGKSTVLKLAAGFYKASSGNIFLGGTDISNVDDESLLKYYSVVFQDVLLFDGTIMDNIRLGNKNATDDEVIKAAKLANCDSFVSNLPNGYMTTIGENGKLLSGGEKQRISIARAITVSYTHLTLPTTPYV
;
A
#
# COMPACT_ATOMS: atom_id res chain seq x y z
N MET A 1 -45.17 -12.13 -26.16
CA MET A 1 -44.44 -10.85 -25.95
C MET A 1 -44.06 -10.58 -24.49
N GLU A 2 -44.72 -11.15 -23.50
CA GLU A 2 -44.38 -10.92 -22.07
C GLU A 2 -43.11 -11.62 -21.57
N HIS A 3 -42.73 -12.77 -22.12
CA HIS A 3 -41.51 -13.49 -21.70
C HIS A 3 -40.18 -12.80 -22.08
N THR A 4 -40.19 -11.97 -23.12
CA THR A 4 -39.00 -11.22 -23.57
C THR A 4 -38.75 -9.97 -22.73
N GLN A 5 -39.77 -9.37 -22.13
CA GLN A 5 -39.65 -8.20 -21.25
C GLN A 5 -39.12 -8.55 -19.84
N ILE A 6 -39.46 -9.73 -19.31
CA ILE A 6 -39.00 -10.18 -17.98
C ILE A 6 -37.51 -10.51 -18.03
N CYS A 7 -36.99 -11.10 -19.10
CA CYS A 7 -35.58 -11.37 -19.28
C CYS A 7 -34.75 -10.08 -19.43
N GLY A 8 -35.24 -9.09 -20.15
CA GLY A 8 -34.59 -7.80 -20.36
C GLY A 8 -34.48 -6.95 -19.09
N ASN A 9 -35.50 -7.02 -18.21
CA ASN A 9 -35.46 -6.29 -16.93
C ASN A 9 -34.52 -6.94 -15.90
N ASN A 10 -34.43 -8.26 -15.85
CA ASN A 10 -33.52 -8.97 -14.95
C ASN A 10 -32.03 -8.76 -15.34
N ILE A 11 -31.73 -8.66 -16.64
CA ILE A 11 -30.39 -8.37 -17.13
C ILE A 11 -30.00 -6.91 -16.78
N LYS A 12 -30.91 -5.95 -16.88
CA LYS A 12 -30.67 -4.56 -16.45
C LYS A 12 -30.48 -4.44 -14.93
N VAL A 13 -31.21 -5.16 -14.12
CA VAL A 13 -31.06 -5.16 -12.66
C VAL A 13 -29.73 -5.77 -12.25
N LEU A 14 -29.26 -6.84 -12.88
CA LEU A 14 -27.94 -7.43 -12.67
C LEU A 14 -26.80 -6.49 -13.13
N GLN A 15 -26.98 -5.80 -14.25
CA GLN A 15 -26.01 -4.80 -14.73
C GLN A 15 -25.95 -3.59 -13.79
N ILE A 16 -27.09 -3.08 -13.29
CA ILE A 16 -27.13 -1.94 -12.36
C ILE A 16 -26.55 -2.32 -10.99
N GLY A 17 -26.81 -3.53 -10.49
CA GLY A 17 -26.25 -4.06 -9.24
C GLY A 17 -24.73 -4.24 -9.33
N GLY A 18 -24.24 -4.85 -10.40
CA GLY A 18 -22.82 -5.02 -10.67
C GLY A 18 -22.08 -3.68 -10.84
N TYR A 19 -22.69 -2.72 -11.52
CA TYR A 19 -22.14 -1.39 -11.73
C TYR A 19 -22.01 -0.59 -10.41
N LYS A 20 -23.04 -0.63 -9.54
CA LYS A 20 -22.99 0.02 -8.22
C LYS A 20 -21.96 -0.62 -7.29
N MET A 21 -21.84 -1.93 -7.30
CA MET A 21 -20.87 -2.66 -6.49
C MET A 21 -19.43 -2.33 -6.93
N PHE A 22 -19.21 -2.29 -8.25
CA PHE A 22 -17.89 -1.98 -8.81
C PHE A 22 -17.45 -0.53 -8.57
N ASN A 23 -18.38 0.44 -8.64
CA ASN A 23 -18.10 1.82 -8.29
C ASN A 23 -17.66 1.97 -6.82
N LYS A 24 -18.25 1.19 -5.90
CA LYS A 24 -17.80 1.14 -4.51
C LYS A 24 -16.36 0.63 -4.36
N ILE A 25 -15.94 -0.35 -5.17
CA ILE A 25 -14.56 -0.83 -5.18
C ILE A 25 -13.64 0.28 -5.70
N LYS A 26 -14.02 0.92 -6.81
CA LYS A 26 -13.27 2.02 -7.41
C LYS A 26 -13.05 3.16 -6.42
N GLU A 27 -14.10 3.61 -5.73
CA GLU A 27 -14.02 4.64 -4.71
C GLU A 27 -13.18 4.19 -3.51
N LYS A 28 -13.44 2.99 -2.98
CA LYS A 28 -12.77 2.46 -1.78
C LYS A 28 -11.26 2.31 -1.94
N TYR A 29 -10.79 1.89 -3.10
CA TYR A 29 -9.36 1.65 -3.36
C TYR A 29 -8.72 2.75 -4.22
N HIS A 30 -9.43 3.85 -4.46
CA HIS A 30 -8.98 4.98 -5.29
C HIS A 30 -8.40 4.54 -6.64
N LEU A 31 -9.16 3.69 -7.35
CA LEU A 31 -8.72 3.12 -8.61
C LEU A 31 -8.79 4.16 -9.74
N SER A 32 -7.76 4.20 -10.57
CA SER A 32 -7.81 4.86 -11.87
C SER A 32 -8.82 4.17 -12.79
N ASP A 33 -9.25 4.84 -13.87
CA ASP A 33 -10.13 4.22 -14.86
C ASP A 33 -9.46 3.02 -15.55
N ALA A 34 -8.14 3.09 -15.76
CA ALA A 34 -7.35 2.00 -16.31
C ALA A 34 -7.33 0.78 -15.38
N GLU A 35 -6.97 0.96 -14.09
CA GLU A 35 -7.00 -0.11 -13.07
C GLU A 35 -8.39 -0.74 -12.96
N ALA A 36 -9.43 0.07 -12.99
CA ALA A 36 -10.81 -0.38 -12.91
C ALA A 36 -11.17 -1.32 -14.08
N ILE A 37 -10.73 -1.03 -15.29
CA ILE A 37 -10.93 -1.88 -16.47
C ILE A 37 -10.14 -3.19 -16.33
N LEU A 38 -8.90 -3.12 -15.86
CA LEU A 38 -8.05 -4.30 -15.67
C LEU A 38 -8.65 -5.27 -14.65
N ILE A 39 -9.11 -4.76 -13.51
CA ILE A 39 -9.77 -5.58 -12.48
C ILE A 39 -11.04 -6.24 -13.02
N LYS A 40 -11.85 -5.53 -13.83
CA LYS A 40 -13.03 -6.15 -14.49
C LYS A 40 -12.64 -7.31 -15.40
N LYS A 41 -11.58 -7.14 -16.20
CA LYS A 41 -11.06 -8.22 -17.05
C LYS A 41 -10.56 -9.38 -16.20
N GLY A 42 -9.82 -9.11 -15.11
CA GLY A 42 -9.36 -10.12 -14.16
C GLY A 42 -10.52 -10.93 -13.56
N ILE A 43 -11.59 -10.28 -13.11
CA ILE A 43 -12.81 -10.94 -12.59
C ILE A 43 -13.44 -11.84 -13.65
N LEU A 44 -13.57 -11.36 -14.89
CA LEU A 44 -14.15 -12.12 -15.98
C LEU A 44 -13.34 -13.39 -16.28
N PHE A 45 -12.02 -13.25 -16.46
CA PHE A 45 -11.17 -14.39 -16.79
C PHE A 45 -11.02 -15.37 -15.62
N ASN A 46 -10.99 -14.91 -14.36
CA ASN A 46 -11.07 -15.79 -13.20
C ASN A 46 -12.39 -16.57 -13.16
N THR A 47 -13.51 -15.92 -13.48
CA THR A 47 -14.81 -16.59 -13.58
C THR A 47 -14.78 -17.70 -14.66
N LEU A 48 -14.27 -17.40 -15.85
CA LEU A 48 -14.19 -18.36 -16.97
C LEU A 48 -13.22 -19.51 -16.63
N SER A 49 -12.08 -19.21 -16.02
CA SER A 49 -11.11 -20.20 -15.56
C SER A 49 -11.73 -21.16 -14.54
N ASN A 50 -12.46 -20.65 -13.55
CA ASN A 50 -13.13 -21.48 -12.55
C ASN A 50 -14.26 -22.35 -13.16
N ILE A 51 -15.01 -21.83 -14.11
CA ILE A 51 -16.04 -22.62 -14.83
C ILE A 51 -15.38 -23.71 -15.68
N SER A 52 -14.25 -23.42 -16.33
CA SER A 52 -13.55 -24.40 -17.17
C SER A 52 -13.04 -25.60 -16.38
N LYS A 53 -12.74 -25.45 -15.09
CA LYS A 53 -12.34 -26.54 -14.18
C LYS A 53 -13.45 -27.60 -13.99
N MET A 54 -14.70 -27.30 -14.40
CA MET A 54 -15.81 -28.28 -14.39
C MET A 54 -15.82 -29.16 -15.65
N LEU A 55 -15.09 -28.83 -16.71
CA LEU A 55 -15.04 -29.63 -17.95
C LEU A 55 -14.57 -31.08 -17.72
N PRO A 56 -13.50 -31.35 -16.96
CA PRO A 56 -13.07 -32.72 -16.67
C PRO A 56 -14.15 -33.56 -15.97
N VAL A 57 -14.98 -32.92 -15.10
CA VAL A 57 -16.08 -33.61 -14.41
C VAL A 57 -17.11 -34.12 -15.42
N GLY A 58 -17.51 -33.27 -16.35
CA GLY A 58 -18.46 -33.65 -17.40
C GLY A 58 -17.94 -34.81 -18.28
N ILE A 59 -16.68 -34.73 -18.70
CA ILE A 59 -16.03 -35.78 -19.50
C ILE A 59 -15.94 -37.09 -18.71
N CYS A 60 -15.44 -37.03 -17.46
CA CYS A 60 -15.30 -38.22 -16.62
C CYS A 60 -16.68 -38.89 -16.35
N ALA A 61 -17.69 -38.10 -15.99
CA ALA A 61 -19.02 -38.61 -15.74
C ALA A 61 -19.63 -39.24 -16.99
N TYR A 62 -19.43 -38.65 -18.18
CA TYR A 62 -19.89 -39.19 -19.43
C TYR A 62 -19.23 -40.54 -19.75
N VAL A 63 -17.91 -40.65 -19.61
CA VAL A 63 -17.18 -41.90 -19.83
C VAL A 63 -17.68 -43.00 -18.87
N LEU A 64 -17.83 -42.69 -17.59
CA LEU A 64 -18.31 -43.63 -16.58
C LEU A 64 -19.75 -44.06 -16.84
N SER A 65 -20.61 -43.18 -17.32
CA SER A 65 -21.99 -43.51 -17.74
C SER A 65 -22.01 -44.49 -18.91
N GLN A 66 -21.15 -44.30 -19.92
CA GLN A 66 -20.99 -45.22 -21.04
C GLN A 66 -20.47 -46.58 -20.58
N MET A 67 -19.47 -46.65 -19.74
CA MET A 67 -18.96 -47.90 -19.17
C MET A 67 -20.04 -48.67 -18.40
N TYR A 68 -20.83 -47.93 -17.57
CA TYR A 68 -21.95 -48.55 -16.85
C TYR A 68 -23.01 -49.14 -17.78
N SER A 69 -23.39 -48.45 -18.87
CA SER A 69 -24.33 -48.94 -19.85
C SER A 69 -23.84 -50.20 -20.59
N ILE A 70 -22.51 -50.29 -20.86
CA ILE A 70 -21.91 -51.50 -21.46
C ILE A 70 -21.94 -52.69 -20.49
N ILE A 71 -21.67 -52.46 -19.20
CA ILE A 71 -21.67 -53.54 -18.19
C ILE A 71 -23.06 -54.08 -17.91
N THR A 72 -24.09 -53.21 -17.89
CA THR A 72 -25.46 -53.58 -17.57
C THR A 72 -26.19 -54.18 -18.77
N ASN A 73 -25.89 -53.76 -20.01
CA ASN A 73 -26.55 -54.19 -21.22
C ASN A 73 -25.64 -55.13 -22.04
N LYS A 74 -25.69 -56.45 -21.78
CA LYS A 74 -24.83 -57.47 -22.42
C LYS A 74 -24.86 -57.49 -23.96
N ASN A 75 -25.76 -56.78 -24.61
CA ASN A 75 -25.87 -56.68 -26.07
C ASN A 75 -25.35 -55.38 -26.67
N TYR A 76 -24.72 -54.52 -25.87
CA TYR A 76 -24.16 -53.23 -26.33
C TYR A 76 -22.68 -53.41 -26.71
N SER A 77 -22.41 -53.69 -28.00
CA SER A 77 -21.06 -53.61 -28.56
C SER A 77 -20.75 -52.16 -28.98
N VAL A 78 -20.53 -51.29 -28.01
CA VAL A 78 -19.98 -49.97 -28.30
C VAL A 78 -18.48 -50.09 -28.26
N GLU A 79 -17.82 -50.00 -29.41
CA GLU A 79 -16.40 -49.68 -29.45
C GLU A 79 -16.25 -48.30 -28.82
N LEU A 80 -15.69 -48.25 -27.60
CA LEU A 80 -15.32 -46.99 -26.96
C LEU A 80 -14.28 -46.28 -27.85
N PRO A 81 -14.59 -45.15 -28.50
CA PRO A 81 -13.66 -44.46 -29.37
C PRO A 81 -12.60 -43.74 -28.51
N ILE A 82 -11.67 -44.54 -27.95
CA ILE A 82 -10.63 -44.06 -27.01
C ILE A 82 -9.89 -42.82 -27.57
N LEU A 83 -9.62 -42.83 -28.88
CA LEU A 83 -8.98 -41.72 -29.55
C LEU A 83 -9.78 -40.42 -29.50
N MET A 84 -11.12 -40.53 -29.63
CA MET A 84 -12.01 -39.38 -29.52
C MET A 84 -12.04 -38.82 -28.08
N TYR A 85 -12.09 -39.67 -27.04
CA TYR A 85 -12.04 -39.21 -25.65
C TYR A 85 -10.72 -38.60 -25.29
N LEU A 86 -9.59 -39.13 -25.77
CA LEU A 86 -8.28 -38.54 -25.62
C LEU A 86 -8.23 -37.16 -26.31
N GLY A 87 -8.78 -37.01 -27.50
CA GLY A 87 -8.85 -35.76 -28.23
C GLY A 87 -9.68 -34.70 -27.49
N VAL A 88 -10.86 -35.06 -26.99
CA VAL A 88 -11.73 -34.16 -26.21
C VAL A 88 -11.06 -33.76 -24.89
N SER A 89 -10.42 -34.70 -24.19
CA SER A 89 -9.71 -34.42 -22.97
C SER A 89 -8.53 -33.50 -23.21
N ALA A 90 -7.75 -33.73 -24.27
CA ALA A 90 -6.61 -32.88 -24.65
C ALA A 90 -7.07 -31.45 -25.00
N THR A 91 -8.17 -31.29 -25.76
CA THR A 91 -8.72 -29.96 -26.07
C THR A 91 -9.25 -29.26 -24.83
N ALA A 92 -9.89 -29.95 -23.89
CA ALA A 92 -10.32 -29.37 -22.61
C ALA A 92 -9.13 -28.90 -21.77
N ILE A 93 -8.07 -29.70 -21.67
CA ILE A 93 -6.84 -29.31 -20.96
C ILE A 93 -6.20 -28.08 -21.61
N LEU A 94 -6.09 -28.05 -22.94
CA LEU A 94 -5.52 -26.89 -23.66
C LEU A 94 -6.36 -25.63 -23.41
N LEU A 95 -7.70 -25.74 -23.41
CA LEU A 95 -8.58 -24.61 -23.09
C LEU A 95 -8.40 -24.13 -21.65
N MET A 96 -8.29 -25.04 -20.69
CA MET A 96 -8.02 -24.69 -19.29
C MET A 96 -6.69 -23.99 -19.12
N ILE A 97 -5.63 -24.49 -19.76
CA ILE A 97 -4.29 -23.86 -19.74
C ILE A 97 -4.37 -22.46 -20.36
N LEU A 98 -5.03 -22.31 -21.51
CA LEU A 98 -5.18 -21.02 -22.19
C LEU A 98 -5.93 -20.01 -21.32
N LEU A 99 -7.06 -20.40 -20.73
CA LEU A 99 -7.84 -19.52 -19.86
C LEU A 99 -7.08 -19.14 -18.61
N SER A 100 -6.37 -20.09 -17.98
CA SER A 100 -5.51 -19.80 -16.82
C SER A 100 -4.33 -18.90 -17.17
N TYR A 101 -3.74 -19.05 -18.35
CA TYR A 101 -2.66 -18.18 -18.83
C TYR A 101 -3.16 -16.74 -19.06
N ILE A 102 -4.33 -16.60 -19.69
CA ILE A 102 -4.94 -15.27 -19.91
C ILE A 102 -5.34 -14.64 -18.57
N GLU A 103 -5.95 -15.40 -17.67
CA GLU A 103 -6.27 -14.97 -16.30
C GLU A 103 -5.02 -14.43 -15.61
N TYR A 104 -3.95 -15.22 -15.59
CA TYR A 104 -2.69 -14.84 -14.97
C TYR A 104 -2.15 -13.54 -15.57
N THR A 105 -2.08 -13.43 -16.90
CA THR A 105 -1.55 -12.25 -17.57
C THR A 105 -2.37 -11.00 -17.25
N LYS A 106 -3.71 -11.09 -17.29
CA LYS A 106 -4.61 -9.96 -17.07
C LYS A 106 -4.74 -9.55 -15.60
N THR A 107 -4.51 -10.48 -14.69
CA THR A 107 -4.64 -10.23 -13.25
C THR A 107 -3.31 -9.75 -12.66
N PHE A 108 -2.18 -10.35 -13.08
CA PHE A 108 -0.88 -10.07 -12.46
C PHE A 108 -0.08 -9.03 -13.25
N ILE A 109 0.23 -9.30 -14.51
CA ILE A 109 1.19 -8.48 -15.26
C ILE A 109 0.64 -7.07 -15.46
N ASP A 110 -0.59 -6.95 -15.95
CA ASP A 110 -1.20 -5.66 -16.28
C ASP A 110 -1.38 -4.79 -15.01
N ILE A 111 -1.76 -5.38 -13.87
CA ILE A 111 -1.97 -4.62 -12.62
C ILE A 111 -0.64 -4.20 -11.99
N TYR A 112 0.40 -5.03 -12.03
CA TYR A 112 1.71 -4.64 -11.49
C TYR A 112 2.36 -3.50 -12.27
N GLN A 113 2.14 -3.39 -13.58
CA GLN A 113 2.59 -2.25 -14.35
C GLN A 113 1.90 -0.94 -13.91
N GLU A 114 0.61 -0.98 -13.67
CA GLU A 114 -0.15 0.20 -13.21
C GLU A 114 0.21 0.58 -11.76
N SER A 115 0.66 -0.39 -10.97
CA SER A 115 1.10 -0.20 -9.61
C SER A 115 2.33 0.71 -9.47
N ALA A 116 3.25 0.69 -10.42
CA ALA A 116 4.37 1.62 -10.46
C ALA A 116 3.89 3.07 -10.56
N ASN A 117 2.86 3.33 -11.37
CA ASN A 117 2.22 4.65 -11.49
C ASN A 117 1.61 5.12 -10.16
N ARG A 118 1.04 4.20 -9.39
CA ARG A 118 0.49 4.50 -8.06
C ARG A 118 1.57 4.95 -7.08
N ARG A 119 2.74 4.27 -7.04
CA ARG A 119 3.88 4.69 -6.19
C ARG A 119 4.40 6.06 -6.60
N ILE A 120 4.53 6.32 -7.90
CA ILE A 120 4.91 7.63 -8.42
C ILE A 120 3.89 8.68 -7.97
N SER A 121 2.60 8.40 -8.12
CA SER A 121 1.52 9.32 -7.71
C SER A 121 1.54 9.64 -6.22
N ILE A 122 1.80 8.64 -5.35
CA ILE A 122 1.93 8.86 -3.89
C ILE A 122 3.18 9.69 -3.60
N SER A 123 4.31 9.39 -4.24
CA SER A 123 5.56 10.14 -4.05
C SER A 123 5.39 11.60 -4.50
N GLU A 124 4.71 11.83 -5.62
CA GLU A 124 4.35 13.17 -6.10
C GLU A 124 3.42 13.91 -5.13
N PHE A 125 2.47 13.19 -4.52
CA PHE A 125 1.60 13.76 -3.50
C PHE A 125 2.40 14.15 -2.25
N LEU A 126 3.26 13.25 -1.74
CA LEU A 126 4.12 13.53 -0.60
C LEU A 126 5.03 14.73 -0.85
N ARG A 127 5.61 14.86 -2.05
CA ARG A 127 6.44 16.01 -2.44
C ARG A 127 5.73 17.35 -2.28
N LYS A 128 4.41 17.38 -2.45
CA LYS A 128 3.59 18.60 -2.36
C LYS A 128 3.09 18.90 -0.95
N LEU A 129 3.30 17.99 0.00
CA LEU A 129 2.88 18.23 1.39
C LEU A 129 3.78 19.27 2.05
N PRO A 130 3.20 20.08 2.97
CA PRO A 130 3.97 21.10 3.68
C PRO A 130 5.07 20.48 4.54
N LEU A 131 6.19 21.20 4.69
CA LEU A 131 7.33 20.73 5.48
C LEU A 131 6.96 20.43 6.94
N SER A 132 5.98 21.12 7.49
CA SER A 132 5.44 20.85 8.83
C SER A 132 4.85 19.44 8.99
N PHE A 133 4.36 18.83 7.92
CA PHE A 133 3.89 17.45 7.93
C PHE A 133 5.04 16.46 8.22
N PHE A 134 6.18 16.65 7.58
CA PHE A 134 7.35 15.79 7.77
C PHE A 134 7.99 15.96 9.15
N ALA A 135 7.82 17.13 9.77
CA ALA A 135 8.32 17.38 11.13
C ALA A 135 7.47 16.69 12.22
N LYS A 136 6.20 16.38 11.93
CA LYS A 136 5.26 15.73 12.85
C LYS A 136 5.17 14.22 12.68
N ARG A 137 5.65 13.68 11.59
CA ARG A 137 5.57 12.25 11.26
C ARG A 137 6.96 11.62 11.13
N ASP A 138 7.06 10.38 11.55
CA ASP A 138 8.27 9.59 11.35
C ASP A 138 8.45 9.27 9.85
N ILE A 139 9.63 9.55 9.33
CA ILE A 139 10.03 9.23 7.95
C ILE A 139 9.96 7.72 7.69
N SER A 140 10.27 6.90 8.71
CA SER A 140 10.17 5.45 8.64
C SER A 140 8.72 4.99 8.41
N ASP A 141 7.74 5.63 9.08
CA ASP A 141 6.31 5.36 8.85
C ASP A 141 5.89 5.71 7.42
N LEU A 142 6.30 6.87 6.91
CA LEU A 142 6.01 7.29 5.54
C LEU A 142 6.63 6.34 4.50
N THR A 143 7.87 5.92 4.72
CA THR A 143 8.54 4.93 3.86
C THR A 143 7.77 3.61 3.86
N THR A 144 7.29 3.17 5.02
CA THR A 144 6.47 1.95 5.15
C THR A 144 5.17 2.07 4.35
N VAL A 145 4.50 3.23 4.38
CA VAL A 145 3.27 3.44 3.59
C VAL A 145 3.56 3.39 2.09
N VAL A 146 4.62 4.06 1.62
CA VAL A 146 4.95 4.09 0.18
C VAL A 146 5.40 2.72 -0.33
N MET A 147 6.19 1.99 0.44
CA MET A 147 6.79 0.74 -0.02
C MET A 147 5.95 -0.48 0.35
N THR A 148 5.66 -0.66 1.63
CA THR A 148 5.05 -1.88 2.15
C THR A 148 3.53 -1.87 2.04
N ASP A 149 2.88 -0.79 2.47
CA ASP A 149 1.41 -0.72 2.46
C ASP A 149 0.90 -0.65 1.02
N THR A 150 1.58 0.09 0.15
CA THR A 150 1.26 0.11 -1.28
C THR A 150 1.40 -1.28 -1.91
N SER A 151 2.48 -2.03 -1.61
CA SER A 151 2.62 -3.42 -2.09
C SER A 151 1.50 -4.35 -1.59
N GLY A 152 1.04 -4.17 -0.35
CA GLY A 152 -0.10 -4.92 0.17
C GLY A 152 -1.41 -4.60 -0.56
N ILE A 153 -1.64 -3.33 -0.89
CA ILE A 153 -2.81 -2.92 -1.69
C ILE A 153 -2.71 -3.47 -3.12
N GLU A 154 -1.53 -3.42 -3.74
CA GLU A 154 -1.27 -3.98 -5.07
C GLU A 154 -1.56 -5.47 -5.11
N HIS A 155 -1.07 -6.23 -4.13
CA HIS A 155 -1.33 -7.65 -4.00
C HIS A 155 -2.84 -7.93 -3.90
N ALA A 156 -3.55 -7.16 -3.09
CA ALA A 156 -5.00 -7.30 -2.98
C ALA A 156 -5.74 -6.98 -4.29
N LEU A 157 -5.31 -5.98 -5.06
CA LEU A 157 -5.90 -5.62 -6.34
C LEU A 157 -5.59 -6.63 -7.44
N ALA A 158 -4.36 -7.18 -7.46
CA ALA A 158 -3.93 -8.14 -8.45
C ALA A 158 -4.50 -9.55 -8.21
N HIS A 159 -4.51 -10.01 -6.96
CA HIS A 159 -4.83 -11.40 -6.63
C HIS A 159 -6.19 -11.55 -5.95
N VAL A 160 -6.37 -10.82 -4.85
CA VAL A 160 -7.46 -11.09 -3.90
C VAL A 160 -8.82 -10.65 -4.44
N ILE A 161 -8.91 -9.44 -4.96
CA ILE A 161 -10.18 -8.87 -5.45
C ILE A 161 -10.69 -9.59 -6.68
N PRO A 162 -9.90 -9.81 -7.76
CA PRO A 162 -10.37 -10.57 -8.91
C PRO A 162 -10.78 -12.00 -8.57
N GLN A 163 -10.00 -12.67 -7.73
CA GLN A 163 -10.31 -14.04 -7.27
C GLN A 163 -11.60 -14.08 -6.46
N CYS A 164 -11.80 -13.14 -5.51
CA CYS A 164 -13.02 -13.09 -4.71
C CYS A 164 -14.27 -12.94 -5.57
N TYR A 165 -14.30 -11.91 -6.40
CA TYR A 165 -15.49 -11.64 -7.22
C TYR A 165 -15.68 -12.66 -8.33
N GLY A 166 -14.61 -13.14 -8.95
CA GLY A 166 -14.65 -14.17 -9.97
C GLY A 166 -15.15 -15.51 -9.42
N THR A 167 -14.69 -15.90 -8.22
CA THR A 167 -15.16 -17.14 -7.56
C THR A 167 -16.64 -17.03 -7.15
N VAL A 168 -17.08 -15.89 -6.61
CA VAL A 168 -18.50 -15.69 -6.29
C VAL A 168 -19.35 -15.81 -7.55
N LEU A 169 -18.95 -15.15 -8.64
CA LEU A 169 -19.70 -15.18 -9.90
C LEU A 169 -19.73 -16.59 -10.52
N SER A 170 -18.58 -17.27 -10.58
CA SER A 170 -18.52 -18.66 -11.08
C SER A 170 -19.35 -19.62 -10.23
N THR A 171 -19.32 -19.48 -8.89
CA THR A 171 -20.11 -20.31 -7.98
C THR A 171 -21.61 -20.11 -8.21
N VAL A 172 -22.06 -18.87 -8.43
CA VAL A 172 -23.48 -18.59 -8.75
C VAL A 172 -23.88 -19.20 -10.10
N VAL A 173 -23.04 -19.07 -11.12
CA VAL A 173 -23.32 -19.67 -12.46
C VAL A 173 -23.39 -21.19 -12.36
N ILE A 174 -22.45 -21.82 -11.66
CA ILE A 174 -22.41 -23.27 -11.46
C ILE A 174 -23.65 -23.73 -10.65
N PHE A 175 -24.01 -23.00 -9.59
CA PHE A 175 -25.20 -23.28 -8.80
C PHE A 175 -26.47 -23.25 -9.64
N LEU A 176 -26.69 -22.20 -10.45
CA LEU A 176 -27.84 -22.08 -11.31
C LEU A 176 -27.89 -23.20 -12.37
N SER A 177 -26.76 -23.56 -12.97
CA SER A 177 -26.70 -24.67 -13.91
C SER A 177 -27.06 -26.01 -13.25
N MET A 178 -26.54 -26.25 -12.04
CA MET A 178 -26.82 -27.47 -11.30
C MET A 178 -28.26 -27.54 -10.76
N LEU A 179 -28.87 -26.40 -10.42
CA LEU A 179 -30.29 -26.33 -10.06
C LEU A 179 -31.20 -26.77 -11.22
N ILE A 180 -30.88 -26.32 -12.45
CA ILE A 180 -31.61 -26.71 -13.66
C ILE A 180 -31.43 -28.20 -13.93
N PHE A 181 -30.23 -28.75 -13.68
CA PHE A 181 -29.92 -30.16 -13.92
C PHE A 181 -30.63 -31.10 -12.94
N ASN A 182 -30.51 -30.85 -11.61
CA ASN A 182 -31.29 -31.56 -10.58
C ASN A 182 -31.38 -30.71 -9.29
N PHE A 183 -32.59 -30.26 -8.97
CA PHE A 183 -32.85 -29.37 -7.83
C PHE A 183 -32.48 -30.00 -6.48
N LYS A 184 -32.87 -31.28 -6.22
CA LYS A 184 -32.64 -31.95 -4.93
C LYS A 184 -31.15 -32.13 -4.67
N MET A 185 -30.41 -32.57 -5.67
CA MET A 185 -28.96 -32.75 -5.58
C MET A 185 -28.23 -31.42 -5.47
N ALA A 186 -28.63 -30.38 -6.21
CA ALA A 186 -28.02 -29.04 -6.09
C ALA A 186 -28.22 -28.46 -4.69
N MET A 187 -29.41 -28.58 -4.09
CA MET A 187 -29.65 -28.14 -2.73
C MET A 187 -28.79 -28.90 -1.70
N SER A 188 -28.60 -30.22 -1.89
CA SER A 188 -27.73 -31.02 -1.02
C SER A 188 -26.24 -30.61 -1.09
N LEU A 189 -25.81 -30.05 -2.21
CA LEU A 189 -24.43 -29.58 -2.43
C LEU A 189 -24.19 -28.16 -1.87
N PHE A 190 -25.13 -27.23 -2.11
CA PHE A 190 -24.87 -25.82 -1.90
C PHE A 190 -25.31 -25.26 -0.54
N TRP A 191 -26.14 -25.95 0.26
CA TRP A 191 -26.65 -25.47 1.55
C TRP A 191 -25.56 -25.15 2.57
N VAL A 192 -24.39 -25.82 2.51
CA VAL A 192 -23.25 -25.62 3.41
C VAL A 192 -22.52 -24.32 3.18
N ILE A 193 -22.59 -23.78 1.95
CA ILE A 193 -21.85 -22.58 1.56
C ILE A 193 -22.26 -21.35 2.37
N PRO A 194 -23.56 -20.98 2.48
CA PRO A 194 -23.99 -19.86 3.31
C PRO A 194 -23.59 -20.01 4.78
N ILE A 195 -23.60 -21.22 5.32
CA ILE A 195 -23.22 -21.48 6.70
C ILE A 195 -21.71 -21.27 6.90
N ALA A 196 -20.88 -21.81 6.01
CA ALA A 196 -19.44 -21.61 6.05
C ALA A 196 -19.06 -20.12 5.92
N PHE A 197 -19.74 -19.36 5.04
CA PHE A 197 -19.57 -17.91 4.96
C PHE A 197 -20.02 -17.19 6.24
N ALA A 198 -21.13 -17.61 6.84
CA ALA A 198 -21.60 -17.03 8.10
C ALA A 198 -20.55 -17.18 9.21
N VAL A 199 -19.88 -18.33 9.33
CA VAL A 199 -18.78 -18.54 10.30
C VAL A 199 -17.67 -17.51 10.11
N VAL A 200 -17.21 -17.29 8.86
CA VAL A 200 -16.13 -16.33 8.56
C VAL A 200 -16.59 -14.89 8.80
N LEU A 201 -17.79 -14.52 8.33
CA LEU A 201 -18.29 -13.14 8.45
C LEU A 201 -18.62 -12.74 9.88
N LEU A 202 -19.17 -13.65 10.70
CA LEU A 202 -19.45 -13.39 12.12
C LEU A 202 -18.16 -13.21 12.93
N SER A 203 -17.08 -13.91 12.55
CA SER A 203 -15.79 -13.79 13.23
C SER A 203 -15.02 -12.49 12.89
N ARG A 204 -15.46 -11.71 11.87
CA ARG A 204 -14.75 -10.53 11.34
C ARG A 204 -14.30 -9.53 12.43
N LYS A 205 -15.20 -9.20 13.38
CA LYS A 205 -14.87 -8.22 14.43
C LYS A 205 -13.73 -8.72 15.32
N LEU A 206 -13.76 -10.01 15.69
CA LEU A 206 -12.72 -10.62 16.51
C LEU A 206 -11.39 -10.74 15.75
N GLN A 207 -11.43 -11.21 14.50
CA GLN A 207 -10.24 -11.26 13.63
C GLN A 207 -9.57 -9.89 13.51
N LYS A 208 -10.35 -8.84 13.30
CA LYS A 208 -9.84 -7.46 13.22
C LYS A 208 -9.16 -7.06 14.52
N SER A 209 -9.75 -7.32 15.69
CA SER A 209 -9.17 -6.98 16.98
C SER A 209 -7.84 -7.72 17.23
N TYR A 210 -7.76 -9.01 16.90
CA TYR A 210 -6.50 -9.77 17.03
C TYR A 210 -5.43 -9.25 16.07
N SER A 211 -5.80 -8.94 14.83
CA SER A 211 -4.88 -8.37 13.82
C SER A 211 -4.36 -6.99 14.22
N GLU A 212 -5.20 -6.11 14.80
CA GLU A 212 -4.79 -4.79 15.27
C GLU A 212 -3.79 -4.91 16.44
N LYS A 213 -4.05 -5.78 17.41
CA LYS A 213 -3.12 -6.05 18.53
C LYS A 213 -1.79 -6.60 18.05
N PHE A 214 -1.80 -7.54 17.12
CA PHE A 214 -0.59 -8.07 16.50
C PHE A 214 0.21 -6.98 15.76
N LYS A 215 -0.46 -6.13 14.96
CA LYS A 215 0.19 -5.02 14.25
C LYS A 215 0.81 -4.00 15.20
N SER A 216 0.13 -3.66 16.29
CA SER A 216 0.66 -2.76 17.33
C SER A 216 1.94 -3.30 17.95
N GLU A 217 1.98 -4.58 18.34
CA GLU A 217 3.19 -5.18 18.90
C GLU A 217 4.31 -5.33 17.86
N LYS A 218 3.97 -5.58 16.61
CA LYS A 218 4.95 -5.61 15.51
C LYS A 218 5.64 -4.27 15.34
N LEU A 219 4.89 -3.17 15.35
CA LEU A 219 5.44 -1.81 15.25
C LEU A 219 6.33 -1.52 16.46
N ALA A 220 5.85 -1.75 17.67
CA ALA A 220 6.62 -1.54 18.91
C ALA A 220 7.94 -2.34 18.93
N SER A 221 7.93 -3.59 18.40
CA SER A 221 9.15 -4.39 18.27
C SER A 221 10.11 -3.82 17.23
N SER A 222 9.60 -3.32 16.11
CA SER A 222 10.42 -2.67 15.08
C SER A 222 11.07 -1.40 15.62
N ASP A 223 10.32 -0.56 16.33
CA ASP A 223 10.79 0.68 16.94
C ASP A 223 11.86 0.39 18.00
N GLN A 224 11.67 -0.65 18.81
CA GLN A 224 12.66 -1.08 19.82
C GLN A 224 13.98 -1.52 19.17
N ILE A 225 13.91 -2.28 18.06
CA ILE A 225 15.10 -2.72 17.32
C ILE A 225 15.78 -1.52 16.68
N GLN A 226 15.03 -0.64 16.02
CA GLN A 226 15.58 0.57 15.39
C GLN A 226 16.28 1.45 16.42
N THR A 227 15.62 1.78 17.53
CA THR A 227 16.21 2.57 18.63
C THR A 227 17.49 1.93 19.14
N THR A 228 17.52 0.59 19.28
CA THR A 228 18.73 -0.12 19.70
C THR A 228 19.88 0.03 18.72
N LEU A 229 19.59 -0.02 17.42
CA LEU A 229 20.62 0.17 16.38
C LEU A 229 21.12 1.61 16.33
N GLU A 230 20.24 2.57 16.48
CA GLU A 230 20.61 4.01 16.54
C GLU A 230 21.49 4.31 17.75
N MET A 231 21.17 3.73 18.90
CA MET A 231 21.90 3.94 20.16
C MET A 231 23.02 2.90 20.40
N ILE A 232 23.48 2.18 19.39
CA ILE A 232 24.43 1.08 19.56
C ILE A 232 25.78 1.54 20.15
N LYS A 233 26.20 2.78 19.82
CA LYS A 233 27.44 3.36 20.34
C LYS A 233 27.34 3.63 21.84
N GLU A 234 26.23 4.23 22.26
CA GLU A 234 25.91 4.54 23.65
C GLU A 234 25.77 3.26 24.47
N ILE A 235 25.04 2.26 23.94
CA ILE A 235 24.87 0.96 24.58
C ILE A 235 26.22 0.31 24.86
N LYS A 236 27.13 0.31 23.87
CA LYS A 236 28.50 -0.23 24.04
C LYS A 236 29.35 0.63 24.98
N SER A 237 29.26 1.96 24.87
CA SER A 237 30.07 2.88 25.70
C SER A 237 29.72 2.77 27.17
N PHE A 238 28.47 2.48 27.51
CA PHE A 238 27.99 2.35 28.89
C PHE A 238 27.80 0.88 29.34
N SER A 239 28.24 -0.11 28.55
CA SER A 239 28.14 -1.55 28.84
C SER A 239 26.70 -1.97 29.19
N LEU A 240 25.73 -1.50 28.38
CA LEU A 240 24.30 -1.75 28.59
C LEU A 240 23.77 -2.92 27.75
N GLU A 241 24.62 -3.72 27.12
CA GLU A 241 24.26 -4.77 26.16
C GLU A 241 23.29 -5.79 26.76
N GLU A 242 23.58 -6.28 27.97
CA GLU A 242 22.73 -7.29 28.62
C GLU A 242 21.37 -6.72 29.04
N LYS A 243 21.32 -5.46 29.49
CA LYS A 243 20.06 -4.79 29.82
C LYS A 243 19.19 -4.62 28.57
N GLN A 244 19.80 -4.16 27.45
CA GLN A 244 19.10 -3.95 26.19
C GLN A 244 18.63 -5.25 25.55
N LYS A 245 19.47 -6.30 25.58
CA LYS A 245 19.11 -7.64 25.13
C LYS A 245 17.89 -8.19 25.88
N LYS A 246 17.83 -7.99 27.20
CA LYS A 246 16.67 -8.38 27.99
C LYS A 246 15.42 -7.60 27.61
N SER A 247 15.52 -6.30 27.37
CA SER A 247 14.42 -5.44 26.93
C SER A 247 13.87 -5.90 25.58
N ILE A 248 14.75 -6.09 24.58
CA ILE A 248 14.38 -6.58 23.25
C ILE A 248 13.70 -7.95 23.35
N LYS A 249 14.25 -8.87 24.18
CA LYS A 249 13.66 -10.20 24.35
C LYS A 249 12.23 -10.13 24.86
N VAL A 250 11.97 -9.31 25.89
CA VAL A 250 10.60 -9.13 26.44
C VAL A 250 9.64 -8.62 25.36
N GLN A 251 10.09 -7.65 24.56
CA GLN A 251 9.26 -7.09 23.47
C GLN A 251 8.99 -8.12 22.36
N LEU A 252 10.02 -8.89 21.97
CA LEU A 252 9.87 -9.95 20.97
C LEU A 252 8.98 -11.09 21.47
N ASP A 253 9.07 -11.47 22.74
CA ASP A 253 8.20 -12.49 23.36
C ASP A 253 6.73 -12.01 23.35
N ALA A 254 6.49 -10.72 23.63
CA ALA A 254 5.15 -10.12 23.55
C ALA A 254 4.61 -10.13 22.10
N PHE A 255 5.44 -9.74 21.13
CA PHE A 255 5.12 -9.79 19.70
C PHE A 255 4.79 -11.23 19.26
N GLU A 256 5.67 -12.21 19.55
CA GLU A 256 5.45 -13.62 19.20
C GLU A 256 4.13 -14.15 19.80
N LYS A 257 3.85 -13.82 21.06
CA LYS A 257 2.59 -14.21 21.70
C LYS A 257 1.38 -13.66 20.95
N LYS A 258 1.39 -12.38 20.56
CA LYS A 258 0.28 -11.76 19.82
C LYS A 258 0.17 -12.28 18.39
N GLN A 259 1.29 -12.56 17.74
CA GLN A 259 1.30 -13.22 16.44
C GLN A 259 0.62 -14.58 16.53
N ARG A 260 1.04 -15.42 17.44
CA ARG A 260 0.49 -16.76 17.66
C ARG A 260 -1.00 -16.74 18.00
N GLU A 261 -1.43 -15.83 18.88
CA GLU A 261 -2.85 -15.65 19.20
C GLU A 261 -3.67 -15.29 17.94
N SER A 262 -3.18 -14.37 17.11
CA SER A 262 -3.83 -13.92 15.87
C SER A 262 -3.89 -15.03 14.82
N GLU A 263 -2.79 -15.74 14.61
CA GLU A 263 -2.70 -16.83 13.63
C GLU A 263 -3.57 -18.03 14.03
N LEU A 264 -3.49 -18.48 15.28
CA LEU A 264 -4.31 -19.59 15.77
C LEU A 264 -5.80 -19.27 15.69
N PHE A 265 -6.21 -18.06 16.04
CA PHE A 265 -7.61 -17.67 15.95
C PHE A 265 -8.08 -17.69 14.50
N SER A 266 -7.33 -17.09 13.58
CA SER A 266 -7.66 -17.06 12.15
C SER A 266 -7.69 -18.45 11.53
N ALA A 267 -6.69 -19.30 11.84
CA ALA A 267 -6.62 -20.67 11.36
C ALA A 267 -7.79 -21.53 11.90
N THR A 268 -8.19 -21.36 13.16
CA THR A 268 -9.31 -22.10 13.77
C THR A 268 -10.64 -21.75 13.08
N ILE A 269 -10.90 -20.46 12.83
CA ILE A 269 -12.11 -20.03 12.14
C ILE A 269 -12.16 -20.60 10.72
N LEU A 270 -11.05 -20.50 10.02
CA LEU A 270 -10.95 -20.99 8.65
C LEU A 270 -11.11 -22.51 8.57
N ALA A 271 -10.43 -23.26 9.45
CA ALA A 271 -10.57 -24.71 9.54
C ALA A 271 -12.02 -25.12 9.88
N SER A 272 -12.69 -24.38 10.77
CA SER A 272 -14.10 -24.61 11.11
C SER A 272 -15.01 -24.42 9.89
N ALA A 273 -14.81 -23.35 9.11
CA ALA A 273 -15.56 -23.11 7.89
C ALA A 273 -15.31 -24.20 6.82
N GLN A 274 -14.05 -24.67 6.69
CA GLN A 274 -13.70 -25.78 5.79
C GLN A 274 -14.37 -27.10 6.22
N MET A 275 -14.42 -27.39 7.53
CA MET A 275 -15.13 -28.58 8.02
C MET A 275 -16.62 -28.53 7.68
N VAL A 276 -17.24 -27.36 7.76
CA VAL A 276 -18.63 -27.17 7.33
C VAL A 276 -18.78 -27.47 5.84
N LEU A 277 -17.88 -27.01 4.98
CA LEU A 277 -17.93 -27.31 3.54
C LEU A 277 -17.82 -28.82 3.27
N LYS A 278 -16.96 -29.55 4.01
CA LYS A 278 -16.84 -31.01 3.85
C LYS A 278 -18.11 -31.77 4.23
N LEU A 279 -18.97 -31.24 5.09
CA LEU A 279 -20.30 -31.82 5.36
C LEU A 279 -21.17 -31.82 4.12
N GLY A 280 -20.96 -30.90 3.18
CA GLY A 280 -21.66 -30.89 1.90
C GLY A 280 -21.37 -32.14 1.04
N ILE A 281 -20.13 -32.67 1.07
CA ILE A 281 -19.83 -33.94 0.40
C ILE A 281 -20.64 -35.09 1.03
N ALA A 282 -20.68 -35.14 2.37
CA ALA A 282 -21.44 -36.17 3.06
C ALA A 282 -22.94 -36.11 2.73
N THR A 283 -23.51 -34.90 2.67
CA THR A 283 -24.92 -34.72 2.31
C THR A 283 -25.20 -35.11 0.85
N VAL A 284 -24.29 -34.80 -0.10
CA VAL A 284 -24.39 -35.26 -1.50
C VAL A 284 -24.38 -36.79 -1.60
N ILE A 285 -23.49 -37.44 -0.81
CA ILE A 285 -23.42 -38.92 -0.78
C ILE A 285 -24.72 -39.50 -0.26
N LEU A 286 -25.22 -39.03 0.90
CA LEU A 286 -26.41 -39.57 1.56
C LEU A 286 -27.68 -39.34 0.75
N VAL A 287 -27.90 -38.07 0.34
CA VAL A 287 -29.09 -37.71 -0.46
C VAL A 287 -29.03 -38.35 -1.84
N GLY A 288 -27.88 -38.36 -2.49
CA GLY A 288 -27.70 -38.98 -3.80
C GLY A 288 -27.92 -40.49 -3.77
N ALA A 289 -27.37 -41.19 -2.77
CA ALA A 289 -27.63 -42.63 -2.59
C ALA A 289 -29.11 -42.91 -2.36
N TYR A 290 -29.77 -42.11 -1.51
CA TYR A 290 -31.21 -42.23 -1.27
C TYR A 290 -32.02 -42.06 -2.55
N LEU A 291 -31.77 -41.00 -3.33
CA LEU A 291 -32.48 -40.71 -4.58
C LEU A 291 -32.19 -41.77 -5.65
N LEU A 292 -30.96 -42.29 -5.73
CA LEU A 292 -30.58 -43.35 -6.66
C LEU A 292 -31.31 -44.67 -6.34
N LEU A 293 -31.38 -45.07 -5.07
CA LEU A 293 -32.07 -46.27 -4.63
C LEU A 293 -33.60 -46.22 -4.89
N HIS A 294 -34.19 -45.02 -4.86
CA HIS A 294 -35.61 -44.82 -5.18
C HIS A 294 -35.88 -44.59 -6.68
N GLY A 295 -34.84 -44.63 -7.52
CA GLY A 295 -34.98 -44.45 -8.96
C GLY A 295 -35.31 -43.01 -9.39
N GLU A 296 -35.14 -42.02 -8.50
CA GLU A 296 -35.40 -40.59 -8.80
C GLU A 296 -34.27 -39.94 -9.60
N ILE A 297 -33.08 -40.49 -9.55
CA ILE A 297 -31.89 -40.05 -10.32
C ILE A 297 -31.20 -41.28 -10.91
N ASP A 298 -30.45 -41.06 -11.99
CA ASP A 298 -29.60 -42.06 -12.59
C ASP A 298 -28.17 -42.00 -11.99
N LEU A 299 -27.40 -43.05 -12.20
CA LEU A 299 -26.02 -43.15 -11.72
C LEU A 299 -25.14 -42.00 -12.28
N PHE A 300 -25.40 -41.57 -13.50
CA PHE A 300 -24.70 -40.48 -14.14
C PHE A 300 -24.85 -39.16 -13.36
N THR A 301 -26.07 -38.79 -13.04
CA THR A 301 -26.38 -37.60 -12.21
C THR A 301 -25.71 -37.69 -10.86
N TYR A 302 -25.77 -38.84 -10.19
CA TYR A 302 -25.11 -39.03 -8.89
C TYR A 302 -23.61 -38.79 -8.97
N ILE A 303 -22.93 -39.38 -9.96
CA ILE A 303 -21.48 -39.24 -10.14
C ILE A 303 -21.09 -37.80 -10.46
N ILE A 304 -21.83 -37.08 -11.31
CA ILE A 304 -21.59 -35.68 -11.61
C ILE A 304 -21.57 -34.83 -10.32
N PHE A 305 -22.63 -34.98 -9.50
CA PHE A 305 -22.69 -34.19 -8.26
C PHE A 305 -21.62 -34.57 -7.26
N LEU A 306 -21.21 -35.83 -7.18
CA LEU A 306 -20.15 -36.28 -6.31
C LEU A 306 -18.78 -35.70 -6.69
N PHE A 307 -18.41 -35.74 -7.98
CA PHE A 307 -17.18 -35.14 -8.46
C PHE A 307 -17.19 -33.60 -8.36
N SER A 308 -18.35 -33.01 -8.69
CA SER A 308 -18.52 -31.56 -8.56
C SER A 308 -18.36 -31.09 -7.13
N ALA A 309 -18.80 -31.84 -6.12
CA ALA A 309 -18.62 -31.51 -4.72
C ALA A 309 -17.14 -31.40 -4.34
N GLY A 310 -16.28 -32.28 -4.86
CA GLY A 310 -14.84 -32.23 -4.65
C GLY A 310 -14.19 -30.97 -5.22
N LEU A 311 -14.64 -30.54 -6.41
CA LEU A 311 -13.99 -29.42 -7.12
C LEU A 311 -14.56 -28.04 -6.80
N ILE A 312 -15.84 -27.92 -6.44
CA ILE A 312 -16.48 -26.62 -6.15
C ILE A 312 -16.00 -26.03 -4.83
N TYR A 313 -15.70 -26.85 -3.84
CA TYR A 313 -15.33 -26.35 -2.51
C TYR A 313 -13.91 -25.77 -2.45
N ASP A 314 -12.99 -26.17 -3.34
CA ASP A 314 -11.62 -25.63 -3.36
C ASP A 314 -11.58 -24.12 -3.69
N PRO A 315 -12.22 -23.61 -4.76
CA PRO A 315 -12.32 -22.19 -5.01
C PRO A 315 -13.03 -21.42 -3.88
N ILE A 316 -14.04 -22.01 -3.26
CA ILE A 316 -14.77 -21.40 -2.14
C ILE A 316 -13.87 -21.29 -0.90
N HIS A 317 -13.05 -22.30 -0.63
CA HIS A 317 -12.03 -22.25 0.42
C HIS A 317 -11.01 -21.14 0.16
N ALA A 318 -10.48 -21.04 -1.06
CA ALA A 318 -9.60 -19.95 -1.46
C ALA A 318 -10.25 -18.57 -1.28
N LEU A 319 -11.55 -18.45 -1.62
CA LEU A 319 -12.32 -17.23 -1.39
C LEU A 319 -12.41 -16.85 0.09
N MET A 320 -12.57 -17.81 1.01
CA MET A 320 -12.59 -17.54 2.45
C MET A 320 -11.25 -17.03 2.98
N ASN A 321 -10.12 -17.55 2.48
CA ASN A 321 -8.78 -17.03 2.75
C ASN A 321 -8.66 -15.59 2.27
N SER A 322 -9.07 -15.32 1.03
CA SER A 322 -9.03 -14.01 0.40
C SER A 322 -9.87 -12.96 1.12
N LEU A 323 -11.01 -13.34 1.71
CA LEU A 323 -11.83 -12.44 2.54
C LEU A 323 -11.08 -11.94 3.78
N THR A 324 -10.32 -12.82 4.44
CA THR A 324 -9.49 -12.44 5.59
C THR A 324 -8.41 -11.42 5.17
N GLU A 325 -7.83 -11.60 3.99
CA GLU A 325 -6.84 -10.68 3.44
C GLU A 325 -7.43 -9.32 3.04
N ILE A 326 -8.63 -9.29 2.47
CA ILE A 326 -9.37 -8.03 2.22
C ILE A 326 -9.54 -7.21 3.49
N PHE A 327 -9.86 -7.86 4.63
CA PHE A 327 -10.01 -7.15 5.90
C PHE A 327 -8.71 -6.52 6.40
N SER A 328 -7.56 -7.14 6.12
CA SER A 328 -6.26 -6.55 6.45
C SER A 328 -5.89 -5.40 5.50
N THR A 329 -6.24 -5.50 4.23
CA THR A 329 -6.00 -4.46 3.22
C THR A 329 -6.80 -3.19 3.51
N ASP A 330 -7.99 -3.29 4.09
CA ASP A 330 -8.79 -2.13 4.51
C ASP A 330 -8.04 -1.22 5.49
N VAL A 331 -7.17 -1.78 6.32
CA VAL A 331 -6.33 -0.99 7.24
C VAL A 331 -5.24 -0.23 6.49
N LEU A 332 -4.64 -0.86 5.46
CA LEU A 332 -3.60 -0.23 4.63
C LEU A 332 -4.17 0.93 3.82
N VAL A 333 -5.35 0.75 3.22
CA VAL A 333 -6.07 1.81 2.50
C VAL A 333 -6.37 2.97 3.42
N LYS A 334 -6.86 2.72 4.64
CA LYS A 334 -7.15 3.78 5.61
C LYS A 334 -5.91 4.59 5.98
N ARG A 335 -4.75 3.96 6.18
CA ARG A 335 -3.49 4.67 6.46
C ARG A 335 -3.08 5.58 5.29
N MET A 336 -3.21 5.08 4.06
CA MET A 336 -2.95 5.88 2.86
C MET A 336 -3.94 7.05 2.72
N ASP A 337 -5.23 6.84 3.04
CA ASP A 337 -6.25 7.88 3.03
C ASP A 337 -5.98 8.97 4.07
N ASP A 338 -5.50 8.59 5.24
CA ASP A 338 -5.16 9.55 6.30
C ASP A 338 -4.00 10.48 5.90
N ILE A 339 -3.06 9.98 5.06
CA ILE A 339 -2.04 10.84 4.44
C ILE A 339 -2.66 11.75 3.37
N LYS A 340 -3.52 11.21 2.50
CA LYS A 340 -4.14 11.98 1.40
C LYS A 340 -5.15 13.04 1.85
N LYS A 341 -5.60 13.00 3.10
CA LYS A 341 -6.47 14.04 3.69
C LYS A 341 -5.73 15.30 4.07
N GLU A 342 -4.40 15.26 4.15
CA GLU A 342 -3.60 16.42 4.48
C GLU A 342 -3.75 17.51 3.42
N HIS A 343 -3.82 18.74 3.89
CA HIS A 343 -4.06 19.88 3.03
C HIS A 343 -2.78 20.28 2.29
N ILE A 344 -2.86 20.36 0.97
CA ILE A 344 -1.79 20.88 0.12
C ILE A 344 -2.06 22.34 -0.15
N ASN A 345 -1.09 23.21 0.10
CA ASN A 345 -1.13 24.58 -0.35
C ASN A 345 -0.90 24.62 -1.87
N VAL A 346 -1.77 25.27 -2.60
CA VAL A 346 -1.77 25.24 -4.08
C VAL A 346 -1.44 26.61 -4.68
N GLU A 347 -1.49 27.69 -3.89
CA GLU A 347 -1.25 29.03 -4.39
C GLU A 347 0.27 29.27 -4.59
N PRO A 348 0.73 29.49 -5.82
CA PRO A 348 2.14 29.78 -6.04
C PRO A 348 2.50 31.12 -5.42
N PHE A 349 3.66 31.18 -4.75
CA PHE A 349 4.19 32.41 -4.24
C PHE A 349 4.64 33.31 -5.41
N SER A 350 4.21 34.56 -5.38
CA SER A 350 4.70 35.61 -6.25
C SER A 350 4.91 36.88 -5.43
N ALA A 351 6.15 37.32 -5.33
CA ALA A 351 6.48 38.57 -4.66
C ALA A 351 5.81 39.74 -5.39
N LYS A 352 5.16 40.62 -4.65
CA LYS A 352 4.48 41.83 -5.21
C LYS A 352 5.48 42.94 -5.57
N THR A 353 6.67 42.90 -5.01
CA THR A 353 7.71 43.93 -5.18
C THR A 353 9.10 43.28 -5.17
N ASP A 354 10.11 44.01 -5.63
CA ASP A 354 11.52 43.63 -5.49
C ASP A 354 12.02 43.78 -4.06
N ASP A 355 11.21 44.36 -3.16
CA ASP A 355 11.51 44.48 -1.73
C ASP A 355 11.22 43.18 -0.99
N MET A 356 12.24 42.39 -0.72
CA MET A 356 12.16 41.10 -0.02
C MET A 356 12.21 41.27 1.51
N SER A 357 11.55 42.30 2.04
CA SER A 357 11.39 42.47 3.49
C SER A 357 10.53 41.36 4.10
N ILE A 358 10.92 40.91 5.31
CA ILE A 358 10.15 39.93 6.08
C ILE A 358 9.44 40.68 7.22
N LYS A 359 8.11 40.59 7.30
CA LYS A 359 7.33 41.18 8.37
C LYS A 359 6.58 40.11 9.15
N PHE A 360 6.75 40.09 10.45
CA PHE A 360 5.92 39.38 11.42
C PHE A 360 4.89 40.36 11.98
N ASP A 361 3.62 39.98 12.02
CA ASP A 361 2.51 40.79 12.50
C ASP A 361 1.67 40.01 13.52
N ASN A 362 1.88 40.30 14.81
CA ASN A 362 1.22 39.65 15.95
C ASN A 362 1.28 38.11 15.92
N VAL A 363 2.43 37.54 15.54
CA VAL A 363 2.59 36.11 15.33
C VAL A 363 2.68 35.37 16.65
N THR A 364 1.79 34.39 16.83
CA THR A 364 1.82 33.41 17.93
C THR A 364 2.01 32.02 17.32
N PHE A 365 2.86 31.18 17.96
CA PHE A 365 3.12 29.84 17.50
C PHE A 365 3.60 28.92 18.63
N GLY A 366 3.10 27.68 18.62
CA GLY A 366 3.57 26.54 19.43
C GLY A 366 3.71 25.27 18.59
N TYR A 367 4.60 24.38 18.98
CA TYR A 367 4.75 23.06 18.32
C TYR A 367 3.64 22.10 18.77
N ASP A 368 3.23 22.22 20.05
CA ASP A 368 2.16 21.48 20.68
C ASP A 368 1.21 22.48 21.40
N ASP A 369 0.68 22.13 22.55
CA ASP A 369 -0.28 22.95 23.31
C ASP A 369 0.34 24.21 23.96
N GLU A 370 1.67 24.32 24.00
CA GLU A 370 2.36 25.47 24.60
C GLU A 370 2.92 26.44 23.54
N ASP A 371 2.58 27.72 23.68
CA ASP A 371 3.07 28.78 22.81
C ASP A 371 4.54 29.10 23.08
N VAL A 372 5.38 28.87 22.04
CA VAL A 372 6.82 29.24 22.03
C VAL A 372 7.00 30.70 21.67
N LEU A 373 6.20 31.22 20.75
CA LEU A 373 6.16 32.64 20.36
C LEU A 373 4.80 33.22 20.71
N LYS A 374 4.78 34.41 21.34
CA LYS A 374 3.56 35.08 21.78
C LYS A 374 3.54 36.50 21.25
N ASN A 375 2.60 36.80 20.32
CA ASN A 375 2.37 38.13 19.75
C ASN A 375 3.64 38.84 19.23
N VAL A 376 4.49 38.10 18.51
CA VAL A 376 5.76 38.62 17.99
C VAL A 376 5.51 39.51 16.78
N THR A 377 6.00 40.76 16.85
CA THR A 377 5.88 41.73 15.75
C THR A 377 7.23 42.41 15.52
N PHE A 378 7.78 42.27 14.30
CA PHE A 378 8.98 42.94 13.84
C PHE A 378 9.06 42.94 12.32
N THR A 379 10.02 43.73 11.79
CA THR A 379 10.26 43.76 10.33
C THR A 379 11.78 43.70 10.08
N VAL A 380 12.17 42.78 9.18
CA VAL A 380 13.50 42.69 8.60
C VAL A 380 13.50 43.37 7.25
N LYS A 381 14.30 44.42 7.10
CA LYS A 381 14.36 45.17 5.84
C LYS A 381 15.12 44.41 4.77
N SER A 382 14.71 44.52 3.52
CA SER A 382 15.46 43.99 2.39
C SER A 382 16.91 44.46 2.37
N GLY A 383 17.85 43.58 2.07
CA GLY A 383 19.29 43.89 2.00
C GLY A 383 19.95 44.15 3.36
N SER A 384 19.24 44.09 4.49
CA SER A 384 19.81 44.27 5.83
C SER A 384 20.33 42.97 6.43
N LYS A 385 21.32 43.06 7.35
CA LYS A 385 21.73 41.95 8.20
C LYS A 385 21.03 42.07 9.56
N THR A 386 20.24 41.08 9.92
CA THR A 386 19.52 41.06 11.20
C THR A 386 19.96 39.87 12.04
N ALA A 387 20.33 40.09 13.28
CA ALA A 387 20.70 39.05 14.23
C ALA A 387 19.58 38.85 15.27
N LEU A 388 19.14 37.61 15.47
CA LEU A 388 18.23 37.22 16.55
C LEU A 388 19.10 36.80 17.77
N VAL A 389 18.99 37.54 18.85
CA VAL A 389 19.79 37.32 20.08
C VAL A 389 18.88 36.95 21.23
N GLY A 390 19.30 36.01 22.06
CA GLY A 390 18.54 35.58 23.24
C GLY A 390 19.08 34.25 23.80
N SER A 391 18.59 33.85 24.97
CA SER A 391 18.95 32.58 25.63
C SER A 391 18.56 31.35 24.79
N SER A 392 19.15 30.19 25.11
CA SER A 392 18.69 28.92 24.51
C SER A 392 17.23 28.72 24.86
N GLY A 393 16.43 28.23 23.90
CA GLY A 393 14.97 28.01 24.06
C GLY A 393 14.10 29.27 23.86
N SER A 394 14.68 30.47 23.59
CA SER A 394 13.91 31.71 23.39
C SER A 394 13.16 31.83 22.05
N GLY A 395 13.07 30.77 21.26
CA GLY A 395 12.30 30.76 20.01
C GLY A 395 13.03 31.26 18.76
N LYS A 396 14.36 31.55 18.81
CA LYS A 396 15.12 32.07 17.65
C LYS A 396 15.02 31.19 16.40
N SER A 397 15.27 29.91 16.57
CA SER A 397 15.16 28.92 15.46
C SER A 397 13.72 28.76 14.98
N THR A 398 12.74 28.94 15.86
CA THR A 398 11.31 28.91 15.54
C THR A 398 10.93 30.09 14.65
N VAL A 399 11.43 31.29 14.94
CA VAL A 399 11.25 32.48 14.09
C VAL A 399 11.80 32.23 12.69
N LEU A 400 13.01 31.67 12.57
CA LEU A 400 13.59 31.35 11.26
C LEU A 400 12.80 30.30 10.48
N LYS A 401 12.32 29.25 11.16
CA LYS A 401 11.50 28.22 10.54
C LYS A 401 10.15 28.75 10.07
N LEU A 402 9.55 29.66 10.84
CA LEU A 402 8.30 30.33 10.45
C LEU A 402 8.51 31.30 9.28
N ALA A 403 9.61 32.08 9.32
CA ALA A 403 9.95 32.97 8.21
C ALA A 403 10.14 32.22 6.88
N ALA A 404 10.73 31.03 6.92
CA ALA A 404 10.93 30.17 5.75
C ALA A 404 9.70 29.32 5.39
N GLY A 405 8.58 29.45 6.09
CA GLY A 405 7.34 28.71 5.81
C GLY A 405 7.36 27.24 6.25
N PHE A 406 8.35 26.79 7.05
CA PHE A 406 8.40 25.39 7.52
C PHE A 406 7.25 25.03 8.46
N TYR A 407 6.65 26.03 9.10
CA TYR A 407 5.45 25.92 9.91
C TYR A 407 4.52 27.10 9.64
N LYS A 408 3.25 26.91 9.88
CA LYS A 408 2.24 27.99 9.86
C LYS A 408 2.10 28.60 11.24
N ALA A 409 1.93 29.90 11.33
CA ALA A 409 1.58 30.58 12.58
C ALA A 409 0.23 30.07 13.11
N SER A 410 0.09 29.94 14.44
CA SER A 410 -1.17 29.63 15.10
C SER A 410 -2.13 30.84 15.03
N SER A 411 -1.60 32.05 15.11
CA SER A 411 -2.30 33.31 14.88
C SER A 411 -1.35 34.40 14.41
N GLY A 412 -1.87 35.47 13.81
CA GLY A 412 -1.08 36.51 13.17
C GLY A 412 -0.65 36.13 11.76
N ASN A 413 0.08 37.02 11.08
CA ASN A 413 0.47 36.84 9.69
C ASN A 413 1.96 37.09 9.49
N ILE A 414 2.56 36.39 8.53
CA ILE A 414 3.94 36.58 8.11
C ILE A 414 3.94 36.97 6.65
N PHE A 415 4.68 38.02 6.33
CA PHE A 415 4.75 38.55 4.97
C PHE A 415 6.18 38.49 4.44
N LEU A 416 6.35 38.09 3.19
CA LEU A 416 7.58 38.20 2.41
C LEU A 416 7.30 39.09 1.20
N GLY A 417 8.07 40.19 1.03
CA GLY A 417 7.83 41.12 -0.06
C GLY A 417 6.41 41.67 -0.12
N GLY A 418 5.77 41.88 1.04
CA GLY A 418 4.39 42.35 1.15
C GLY A 418 3.31 41.31 0.83
N THR A 419 3.68 40.06 0.52
CA THR A 419 2.74 38.94 0.28
C THR A 419 2.67 38.04 1.51
N ASP A 420 1.46 37.73 1.97
CA ASP A 420 1.23 36.77 3.07
C ASP A 420 1.63 35.35 2.62
N ILE A 421 2.46 34.68 3.44
CA ILE A 421 2.98 33.33 3.13
C ILE A 421 2.14 32.20 3.73
N SER A 422 1.03 32.46 4.41
CA SER A 422 0.27 31.46 5.17
C SER A 422 -0.37 30.34 4.31
N ASN A 423 -0.73 30.65 3.06
CA ASN A 423 -1.42 29.72 2.15
C ASN A 423 -0.65 29.44 0.86
N VAL A 424 0.61 29.81 0.83
CA VAL A 424 1.48 29.70 -0.34
C VAL A 424 2.07 28.29 -0.44
N ASP A 425 2.30 27.82 -1.65
CA ASP A 425 3.01 26.58 -1.95
C ASP A 425 4.48 26.68 -1.47
N ASP A 426 4.90 25.69 -0.67
CA ASP A 426 6.24 25.66 -0.08
C ASP A 426 7.35 25.66 -1.15
N GLU A 427 7.14 24.95 -2.28
CA GLU A 427 8.15 24.82 -3.33
C GLU A 427 8.39 26.15 -4.04
N SER A 428 7.36 26.94 -4.27
CA SER A 428 7.48 28.28 -4.88
C SER A 428 8.06 29.29 -3.88
N LEU A 429 7.71 29.21 -2.60
CA LEU A 429 8.21 30.07 -1.55
C LEU A 429 9.71 29.86 -1.30
N LEU A 430 10.14 28.60 -1.21
CA LEU A 430 11.53 28.24 -0.91
C LEU A 430 12.52 28.62 -2.01
N LYS A 431 12.08 28.93 -3.23
CA LYS A 431 12.93 29.50 -4.26
C LYS A 431 13.53 30.86 -3.88
N TYR A 432 12.88 31.56 -2.95
CA TYR A 432 13.34 32.86 -2.46
C TYR A 432 14.20 32.76 -1.19
N TYR A 433 14.39 31.55 -0.66
CA TYR A 433 15.17 31.31 0.55
C TYR A 433 16.39 30.45 0.29
N SER A 434 17.45 30.76 1.01
CA SER A 434 18.60 29.89 1.16
C SER A 434 18.82 29.65 2.65
N VAL A 435 18.72 28.38 3.09
CA VAL A 435 18.77 28.04 4.51
C VAL A 435 19.98 27.16 4.80
N VAL A 436 20.75 27.53 5.82
CA VAL A 436 21.82 26.71 6.39
C VAL A 436 21.32 26.13 7.70
N PHE A 437 21.13 24.79 7.74
CA PHE A 437 20.71 24.09 8.94
C PHE A 437 21.85 23.85 9.90
N GLN A 438 21.55 23.74 11.18
CA GLN A 438 22.52 23.40 12.21
C GLN A 438 23.00 21.95 12.03
N ASP A 439 22.06 21.03 11.80
CA ASP A 439 22.34 19.64 11.47
C ASP A 439 22.41 19.49 9.95
N VAL A 440 23.62 19.34 9.45
CA VAL A 440 23.88 19.28 8.02
C VAL A 440 23.71 17.87 7.49
N LEU A 441 22.80 17.72 6.53
CA LEU A 441 22.63 16.50 5.75
C LEU A 441 23.32 16.65 4.38
N LEU A 442 24.16 15.66 4.06
CA LEU A 442 24.82 15.55 2.76
C LEU A 442 24.35 14.30 2.04
N PHE A 443 24.12 14.43 0.75
CA PHE A 443 23.74 13.30 -0.10
C PHE A 443 24.97 12.48 -0.47
N ASP A 444 24.74 11.19 -0.71
CA ASP A 444 25.81 10.35 -1.27
C ASP A 444 26.17 10.87 -2.68
N GLY A 445 27.48 11.01 -2.92
CA GLY A 445 28.03 11.63 -4.12
C GLY A 445 29.30 12.41 -3.83
N THR A 446 29.70 13.26 -4.77
CA THR A 446 30.91 14.09 -4.64
C THR A 446 30.66 15.38 -3.84
N ILE A 447 31.73 16.02 -3.40
CA ILE A 447 31.65 17.36 -2.81
C ILE A 447 31.05 18.36 -3.81
N MET A 448 31.48 18.29 -5.08
CA MET A 448 30.97 19.09 -6.19
C MET A 448 29.45 18.96 -6.32
N ASP A 449 28.94 17.72 -6.37
CA ASP A 449 27.51 17.44 -6.50
C ASP A 449 26.71 18.00 -5.33
N ASN A 450 27.22 17.82 -4.11
CA ASN A 450 26.57 18.32 -2.91
C ASN A 450 26.48 19.86 -2.87
N ILE A 451 27.46 20.58 -3.36
CA ILE A 451 27.43 22.06 -3.45
C ILE A 451 26.49 22.48 -4.58
N ARG A 452 26.52 21.80 -5.74
CA ARG A 452 25.65 22.08 -6.90
C ARG A 452 24.17 21.89 -6.62
N LEU A 453 23.79 21.16 -5.57
CA LEU A 453 22.37 21.06 -5.15
C LEU A 453 21.73 22.42 -4.86
N GLY A 454 22.51 23.43 -4.48
CA GLY A 454 21.99 24.78 -4.32
C GLY A 454 21.48 25.40 -5.62
N ASN A 455 22.18 25.14 -6.73
CA ASN A 455 21.76 25.54 -8.08
C ASN A 455 22.20 24.48 -9.08
N LYS A 456 21.25 23.68 -9.55
CA LYS A 456 21.52 22.56 -10.47
C LYS A 456 22.12 23.00 -11.81
N ASN A 457 21.94 24.26 -12.18
CA ASN A 457 22.45 24.83 -13.44
C ASN A 457 23.82 25.53 -13.24
N ALA A 458 24.38 25.54 -12.01
CA ALA A 458 25.65 26.16 -11.75
C ALA A 458 26.80 25.43 -12.47
N THR A 459 27.66 26.19 -13.12
CA THR A 459 28.90 25.70 -13.75
C THR A 459 29.91 25.26 -12.67
N ASP A 460 30.88 24.43 -13.05
CA ASP A 460 31.95 24.01 -12.12
C ASP A 460 32.66 25.17 -11.49
N ASP A 461 32.97 26.22 -12.27
CA ASP A 461 33.64 27.43 -11.80
C ASP A 461 32.81 28.20 -10.76
N GLU A 462 31.48 28.27 -10.95
CA GLU A 462 30.57 28.90 -9.99
C GLU A 462 30.52 28.11 -8.67
N VAL A 463 30.46 26.79 -8.76
CA VAL A 463 30.48 25.90 -7.59
C VAL A 463 31.79 26.04 -6.82
N ILE A 464 32.93 26.04 -7.51
CA ILE A 464 34.25 26.22 -6.90
C ILE A 464 34.36 27.62 -6.27
N LYS A 465 33.84 28.66 -6.92
CA LYS A 465 33.82 30.03 -6.36
C LYS A 465 33.00 30.09 -5.07
N ALA A 466 31.82 29.50 -5.04
CA ALA A 466 30.99 29.39 -3.84
C ALA A 466 31.70 28.60 -2.73
N ALA A 467 32.35 27.51 -3.07
CA ALA A 467 33.13 26.70 -2.14
C ALA A 467 34.30 27.47 -1.52
N LYS A 468 35.02 28.28 -2.31
CA LYS A 468 36.10 29.16 -1.81
C LYS A 468 35.57 30.20 -0.82
N LEU A 469 34.44 30.82 -1.12
CA LEU A 469 33.80 31.77 -0.21
C LEU A 469 33.36 31.12 1.11
N ALA A 470 33.02 29.85 1.10
CA ALA A 470 32.67 29.05 2.28
C ALA A 470 33.90 28.42 2.96
N ASN A 471 35.14 28.76 2.54
CA ASN A 471 36.38 28.16 3.05
C ASN A 471 36.46 26.63 2.90
N CYS A 472 35.88 26.06 1.85
CA CYS A 472 35.99 24.63 1.55
C CYS A 472 37.36 24.26 1.00
N ASP A 473 38.04 25.16 0.25
CA ASP A 473 39.34 24.92 -0.38
C ASP A 473 40.40 24.45 0.62
N SER A 474 40.34 24.94 1.86
CA SER A 474 41.31 24.61 2.92
C SER A 474 41.37 23.10 3.25
N PHE A 475 40.30 22.38 3.08
CA PHE A 475 40.32 20.93 3.30
C PHE A 475 40.20 20.12 1.99
N VAL A 476 39.50 20.64 0.99
CA VAL A 476 39.31 19.96 -0.29
C VAL A 476 40.63 19.76 -1.03
N SER A 477 41.56 20.73 -0.94
CA SER A 477 42.90 20.63 -1.53
C SER A 477 43.75 19.48 -0.96
N ASN A 478 43.44 19.00 0.23
CA ASN A 478 44.11 17.88 0.87
C ASN A 478 43.51 16.50 0.52
N LEU A 479 42.40 16.48 -0.21
CA LEU A 479 41.74 15.26 -0.61
C LEU A 479 42.29 14.73 -1.95
N PRO A 480 42.43 13.40 -2.13
CA PRO A 480 43.07 12.83 -3.33
C PRO A 480 42.41 13.24 -4.64
N ASN A 481 41.09 13.41 -4.67
CA ASN A 481 40.31 13.75 -5.86
C ASN A 481 39.73 15.18 -5.78
N GLY A 482 40.17 16.03 -4.85
CA GLY A 482 39.66 17.38 -4.67
C GLY A 482 38.14 17.42 -4.55
N TYR A 483 37.49 18.30 -5.30
CA TYR A 483 36.02 18.42 -5.34
C TYR A 483 35.27 17.19 -5.86
N MET A 484 35.94 16.30 -6.60
CA MET A 484 35.39 15.05 -7.09
C MET A 484 35.50 13.91 -6.06
N THR A 485 35.93 14.18 -4.86
CA THR A 485 36.00 13.20 -3.77
C THR A 485 34.57 12.79 -3.36
N THR A 486 34.29 11.49 -3.39
CA THR A 486 33.02 10.91 -2.90
C THR A 486 33.05 10.89 -1.37
N ILE A 487 31.99 11.42 -0.74
CA ILE A 487 31.92 11.63 0.71
C ILE A 487 31.11 10.57 1.46
N GLY A 488 30.47 9.67 0.73
CA GLY A 488 29.62 8.61 1.28
C GLY A 488 28.33 9.13 1.90
N GLU A 489 27.49 8.20 2.35
CA GLU A 489 26.19 8.50 2.96
C GLU A 489 26.35 9.48 4.14
N ASN A 490 25.60 10.57 4.08
CA ASN A 490 25.64 11.66 5.05
C ASN A 490 27.05 12.20 5.35
N GLY A 491 27.97 12.11 4.37
CA GLY A 491 29.33 12.63 4.50
C GLY A 491 30.14 11.96 5.63
N LYS A 492 30.04 10.64 5.79
CA LYS A 492 30.75 9.86 6.85
C LYS A 492 32.25 10.14 6.93
N LEU A 493 32.86 10.51 5.81
CA LEU A 493 34.29 10.74 5.69
C LEU A 493 34.71 12.18 6.09
N LEU A 494 33.75 13.05 6.41
CA LEU A 494 33.97 14.46 6.73
C LEU A 494 33.73 14.78 8.20
N SER A 495 34.50 15.70 8.75
CA SER A 495 34.22 16.28 10.06
C SER A 495 32.96 17.17 10.05
N GLY A 496 32.38 17.45 11.22
CA GLY A 496 31.20 18.32 11.35
C GLY A 496 31.41 19.72 10.75
N GLY A 497 32.62 20.30 10.95
CA GLY A 497 32.96 21.61 10.39
C GLY A 497 33.11 21.62 8.87
N GLU A 498 33.58 20.53 8.26
CA GLU A 498 33.66 20.37 6.79
C GLU A 498 32.27 20.24 6.18
N LYS A 499 31.38 19.42 6.79
CA LYS A 499 29.97 19.33 6.40
C LYS A 499 29.29 20.69 6.44
N GLN A 500 29.51 21.46 7.49
CA GLN A 500 28.92 22.79 7.64
C GLN A 500 29.41 23.76 6.56
N ARG A 501 30.71 23.75 6.22
CA ARG A 501 31.24 24.55 5.11
C ARG A 501 30.65 24.18 3.77
N ILE A 502 30.45 22.88 3.48
CA ILE A 502 29.74 22.42 2.26
C ILE A 502 28.31 22.94 2.25
N SER A 503 27.58 22.90 3.38
CA SER A 503 26.24 23.45 3.47
C SER A 503 26.18 24.95 3.23
N ILE A 504 27.17 25.71 3.74
CA ILE A 504 27.31 27.14 3.46
C ILE A 504 27.59 27.38 1.98
N ALA A 505 28.50 26.60 1.36
CA ALA A 505 28.77 26.68 -0.08
C ALA A 505 27.51 26.41 -0.91
N ARG A 506 26.72 25.38 -0.55
CA ARG A 506 25.42 25.09 -1.14
C ARG A 506 24.47 26.29 -1.06
N ALA A 507 24.41 26.95 0.09
CA ALA A 507 23.57 28.11 0.27
C ALA A 507 24.03 29.30 -0.58
N ILE A 508 25.34 29.50 -0.75
CA ILE A 508 25.94 30.58 -1.57
C ILE A 508 25.61 30.36 -3.07
N THR A 509 25.50 29.11 -3.56
CA THR A 509 25.20 28.84 -4.97
C THR A 509 23.75 29.19 -5.34
N VAL A 510 22.83 29.29 -4.39
CA VAL A 510 21.41 29.60 -4.66
C VAL A 510 21.25 31.05 -5.15
N SER A 511 21.78 32.04 -4.46
CA SER A 511 21.85 33.45 -4.83
C SER A 511 22.50 34.30 -3.74
N TYR A 512 23.19 35.36 -4.13
CA TYR A 512 23.88 36.28 -3.19
C TYR A 512 22.94 37.20 -2.37
N THR A 513 21.63 37.15 -2.55
CA THR A 513 20.76 38.24 -2.09
C THR A 513 20.21 38.11 -0.67
N HIS A 514 20.07 36.88 -0.12
CA HIS A 514 19.48 36.68 1.22
C HIS A 514 20.08 35.48 1.97
N LEU A 515 21.20 35.68 2.66
CA LEU A 515 21.80 34.65 3.52
C LEU A 515 21.43 34.92 4.99
N THR A 516 20.58 34.06 5.58
CA THR A 516 20.34 34.01 7.03
C THR A 516 21.16 32.87 7.63
N LEU A 517 22.26 33.17 8.31
CA LEU A 517 23.03 32.18 9.05
C LEU A 517 22.46 32.08 10.48
N PRO A 518 22.08 30.88 10.96
CA PRO A 518 21.86 30.67 12.39
C PRO A 518 23.22 30.61 13.06
N THR A 519 23.74 31.78 13.50
CA THR A 519 24.90 31.83 14.35
C THR A 519 24.45 31.66 15.80
N THR A 520 24.66 30.48 16.39
CA THR A 520 24.89 30.40 17.83
C THR A 520 26.35 30.66 18.07
N PRO A 521 26.75 31.74 18.76
CA PRO A 521 28.11 31.84 19.23
C PRO A 521 28.31 30.78 20.31
N TYR A 522 29.23 29.87 20.09
CA TYR A 522 29.81 29.11 21.20
C TYR A 522 30.60 30.09 22.06
N VAL A 523 30.12 30.34 23.27
CA VAL A 523 30.93 30.82 24.40
C VAL A 523 31.20 29.61 25.27
#